data_822f1e47745b4a15d8f1eb1dcf831d02
#
_entry.id   822f1e47745b4a15d8f1eb1dcf831d02
#
_cell.length_a   1.000
_cell.length_b   1.000
_cell.length_c   1.000
_cell.angle_alpha   90.00
_cell.angle_beta   90.00
_cell.angle_gamma   90.00
#
_symmetry.space_group_name_H-M   'P 1'
#
loop_
_entity.id
_entity.type
_entity.pdbx_description
1 polymer ?
#
loop_
_entity_poly.entity_id
_entity_poly.type
_entity_poly.pdbx_seq_one_letter_code
_entity_poly.pdbx_strand_id
1 'polypeptide(L)'
;VYDFAEDKNKRLWIATMGFGLFYYDLKTKEFTSIQSRTSLINEWIGCLHYSDDNKLYVGTYDGINCIDLDSPDFQSHKILSQNVIYSIFEDDEGVVWLGSSEGLSGWNKNTKELTTYTTADGLPSNTIYAIQGDGKDFLWISTNAGISQFQKKNNKFINYYVSDGLQGNE
;
A
#
# COMPACT_ATOMS: atom_id res chain seq x y z
N VAL A 1 -8.15 0.47 15.11
CA VAL A 1 -8.31 -0.10 13.75
C VAL A 1 -8.05 1.01 12.76
N TYR A 2 -7.28 0.73 11.72
CA TYR A 2 -6.87 1.70 10.73
C TYR A 2 -7.37 1.36 9.33
N ASP A 3 -7.38 0.07 8.98
CA ASP A 3 -7.80 -0.36 7.65
C ASP A 3 -8.37 -1.78 7.67
N PHE A 4 -9.11 -2.14 6.60
CA PHE A 4 -9.73 -3.43 6.40
C PHE A 4 -9.51 -3.93 4.97
N ALA A 5 -9.40 -5.25 4.82
CA ALA A 5 -9.42 -5.92 3.52
C ALA A 5 -10.19 -7.24 3.62
N GLU A 6 -11.14 -7.51 2.71
CA GLU A 6 -11.84 -8.79 2.64
C GLU A 6 -11.17 -9.69 1.61
N ASP A 7 -10.88 -10.95 1.98
CA ASP A 7 -10.32 -11.93 1.06
C ASP A 7 -11.41 -12.84 0.44
N LYS A 8 -11.02 -13.64 -0.56
CA LYS A 8 -11.91 -14.61 -1.25
C LYS A 8 -12.51 -15.68 -0.32
N ASN A 9 -11.87 -15.95 0.81
CA ASN A 9 -12.32 -16.94 1.81
C ASN A 9 -13.33 -16.38 2.80
N LYS A 10 -13.74 -15.10 2.64
CA LYS A 10 -14.64 -14.38 3.54
C LYS A 10 -14.02 -14.10 4.91
N ARG A 11 -12.73 -13.81 4.94
CA ARG A 11 -12.06 -13.27 6.12
C ARG A 11 -11.91 -11.75 5.94
N LEU A 12 -12.35 -11.00 6.93
CA LEU A 12 -12.13 -9.57 7.02
C LEU A 12 -10.82 -9.33 7.78
N TRP A 13 -9.77 -8.96 7.07
CA TRP A 13 -8.47 -8.60 7.64
C TRP A 13 -8.55 -7.23 8.28
N ILE A 14 -7.90 -7.05 9.44
CA ILE A 14 -8.04 -5.88 10.30
C ILE A 14 -6.65 -5.39 10.69
N ALA A 15 -6.29 -4.20 10.20
CA ALA A 15 -5.07 -3.49 10.56
C ALA A 15 -5.20 -2.78 11.91
N THR A 16 -4.21 -2.96 12.78
CA THR A 16 -4.19 -2.27 14.07
C THR A 16 -2.88 -1.52 14.30
N MET A 17 -2.94 -0.50 15.15
CA MET A 17 -1.76 0.24 15.60
C MET A 17 -1.20 -0.40 16.87
N GLY A 18 -0.10 -1.14 16.72
CA GLY A 18 0.65 -1.73 17.84
C GLY A 18 0.14 -3.07 18.38
N PHE A 19 -0.91 -3.66 17.73
CA PHE A 19 -1.43 -5.00 18.09
C PHE A 19 -1.35 -5.99 16.92
N GLY A 20 -0.67 -5.61 15.84
CA GLY A 20 -0.47 -6.46 14.67
C GLY A 20 -1.73 -6.66 13.83
N LEU A 21 -1.79 -7.80 13.14
CA LEU A 21 -2.81 -8.15 12.17
C LEU A 21 -3.75 -9.24 12.70
N PHE A 22 -5.04 -9.01 12.49
CA PHE A 22 -6.12 -9.94 12.83
C PHE A 22 -6.98 -10.23 11.60
N TYR A 23 -7.74 -11.30 11.63
CA TYR A 23 -8.91 -11.44 10.77
C TYR A 23 -10.15 -11.86 11.55
N TYR A 24 -11.30 -11.45 11.04
CA TYR A 24 -12.61 -11.92 11.45
C TYR A 24 -13.16 -12.85 10.37
N ASP A 25 -13.40 -14.10 10.71
CA ASP A 25 -14.00 -15.05 9.78
C ASP A 25 -15.52 -14.82 9.72
N LEU A 26 -16.02 -14.40 8.56
CA LEU A 26 -17.44 -14.10 8.35
C LEU A 26 -18.34 -15.34 8.41
N LYS A 27 -17.77 -16.55 8.28
CA LYS A 27 -18.51 -17.82 8.35
C LYS A 27 -18.61 -18.32 9.79
N THR A 28 -17.49 -18.42 10.51
CA THR A 28 -17.44 -18.93 11.89
C THR A 28 -17.79 -17.88 12.93
N LYS A 29 -17.71 -16.58 12.56
CA LYS A 29 -17.91 -15.42 13.45
C LYS A 29 -16.85 -15.30 14.55
N GLU A 30 -15.63 -15.72 14.25
CA GLU A 30 -14.51 -15.72 15.20
C GLU A 30 -13.41 -14.75 14.79
N PHE A 31 -12.80 -14.10 15.78
CA PHE A 31 -11.59 -13.32 15.60
C PHE A 31 -10.34 -14.17 15.79
N THR A 32 -9.35 -14.01 14.94
CA THR A 32 -8.07 -14.70 15.03
C THR A 32 -6.91 -13.70 14.88
N SER A 33 -5.98 -13.72 15.83
CA SER A 33 -4.69 -13.06 15.69
C SER A 33 -3.74 -13.95 14.88
N ILE A 34 -3.01 -13.35 13.93
CA ILE A 34 -2.00 -14.13 13.16
C ILE A 34 -0.57 -13.85 13.61
N GLN A 35 -0.38 -13.10 14.69
CA GLN A 35 0.92 -12.67 15.18
C GLN A 35 1.89 -13.85 15.46
N SER A 36 1.36 -14.99 15.90
CA SER A 36 2.15 -16.22 16.12
C SER A 36 2.39 -17.06 14.85
N ARG A 37 1.71 -16.72 13.73
CA ARG A 37 1.76 -17.48 12.47
C ARG A 37 2.55 -16.79 11.38
N THR A 38 2.80 -15.49 11.51
CA THR A 38 3.53 -14.71 10.50
C THR A 38 4.50 -13.74 11.15
N SER A 39 5.60 -13.45 10.45
CA SER A 39 6.59 -12.47 10.88
C SER A 39 6.37 -11.16 10.14
N LEU A 40 5.70 -10.21 10.77
CA LEU A 40 5.58 -8.85 10.26
C LEU A 40 6.82 -8.03 10.61
N ILE A 41 7.13 -7.08 9.73
CA ILE A 41 8.26 -6.15 9.94
C ILE A 41 7.99 -5.21 11.11
N ASN A 42 6.71 -4.85 11.33
CA ASN A 42 6.25 -3.97 12.41
C ASN A 42 4.78 -4.26 12.73
N GLU A 43 4.38 -4.08 13.99
CA GLU A 43 3.00 -4.29 14.46
C GLU A 43 2.10 -3.04 14.31
N TRP A 44 2.67 -1.90 13.94
CA TRP A 44 1.95 -0.67 13.64
C TRP A 44 1.58 -0.68 12.16
N ILE A 45 0.35 -1.13 11.86
CA ILE A 45 -0.13 -1.34 10.51
C ILE A 45 -1.00 -0.16 10.11
N GLY A 46 -0.63 0.51 9.01
CA GLY A 46 -1.32 1.68 8.48
C GLY A 46 -2.31 1.38 7.36
N CYS A 47 -2.02 0.39 6.51
CA CYS A 47 -2.87 0.07 5.37
C CYS A 47 -2.77 -1.40 4.96
N LEU A 48 -3.82 -1.89 4.28
CA LEU A 48 -3.94 -3.24 3.76
C LEU A 48 -4.35 -3.19 2.29
N HIS A 49 -3.87 -4.15 1.51
CA HIS A 49 -4.39 -4.39 0.16
C HIS A 49 -4.46 -5.89 -0.09
N TYR A 50 -5.65 -6.38 -0.47
CA TYR A 50 -5.85 -7.75 -0.90
C TYR A 50 -5.77 -7.83 -2.43
N SER A 51 -4.89 -8.68 -2.93
CA SER A 51 -4.65 -8.88 -4.36
C SER A 51 -5.39 -10.12 -4.87
N ASP A 52 -5.79 -10.09 -6.15
CA ASP A 52 -6.51 -11.19 -6.80
C ASP A 52 -5.69 -12.51 -6.85
N ASP A 53 -4.36 -12.44 -6.75
CA ASP A 53 -3.48 -13.61 -6.64
C ASP A 53 -3.40 -14.20 -5.21
N ASN A 54 -4.37 -13.85 -4.37
CA ASN A 54 -4.51 -14.31 -2.98
C ASN A 54 -3.33 -13.92 -2.08
N LYS A 55 -2.79 -12.75 -2.28
CA LYS A 55 -1.79 -12.12 -1.44
C LYS A 55 -2.40 -10.99 -0.63
N LEU A 56 -1.94 -10.82 0.59
CA LEU A 56 -2.26 -9.65 1.42
C LEU A 56 -1.01 -8.81 1.60
N TYR A 57 -1.05 -7.59 1.11
CA TYR A 57 -0.02 -6.59 1.32
C TYR A 57 -0.33 -5.82 2.59
N VAL A 58 0.64 -5.74 3.49
CA VAL A 58 0.52 -5.14 4.82
C VAL A 58 1.53 -4.00 4.94
N GLY A 59 1.05 -2.78 4.77
CA GLY A 59 1.84 -1.55 4.94
C GLY A 59 1.95 -1.18 6.42
N THR A 60 3.17 -1.04 6.89
CA THR A 60 3.49 -0.76 8.28
C THR A 60 4.28 0.54 8.44
N TYR A 61 4.55 0.93 9.68
CA TYR A 61 5.40 2.07 10.00
C TYR A 61 6.89 1.83 9.78
N ASP A 62 7.30 0.64 9.32
CA ASP A 62 8.69 0.28 9.03
C ASP A 62 8.85 -0.50 7.72
N GLY A 63 7.88 -0.39 6.82
CA GLY A 63 7.92 -1.03 5.51
C GLY A 63 6.68 -1.84 5.17
N ILE A 64 6.82 -2.76 4.23
CA ILE A 64 5.70 -3.57 3.73
C ILE A 64 6.05 -5.06 3.72
N ASN A 65 5.09 -5.87 4.19
CA ASN A 65 5.07 -7.30 4.02
C ASN A 65 4.07 -7.73 2.95
N CYS A 66 4.39 -8.79 2.25
CA CYS A 66 3.43 -9.56 1.45
C CYS A 66 3.21 -10.91 2.13
N ILE A 67 1.97 -11.24 2.44
CA ILE A 67 1.55 -12.50 3.08
C ILE A 67 0.91 -13.39 2.02
N ASP A 68 1.36 -14.64 1.94
CA ASP A 68 0.74 -15.66 1.11
C ASP A 68 -0.45 -16.29 1.84
N LEU A 69 -1.68 -16.01 1.37
CA LEU A 69 -2.89 -16.52 1.99
C LEU A 69 -3.25 -17.95 1.56
N ASP A 70 -2.55 -18.53 0.59
CA ASP A 70 -2.64 -19.94 0.22
C ASP A 70 -1.70 -20.80 1.08
N SER A 71 -0.70 -20.20 1.74
CA SER A 71 0.17 -20.87 2.69
C SER A 71 -0.57 -21.17 4.00
N PRO A 72 -0.53 -22.40 4.53
CA PRO A 72 -1.18 -22.77 5.81
C PRO A 72 -0.72 -21.92 7.00
N ASP A 73 0.53 -21.48 6.98
CA ASP A 73 1.16 -20.72 8.05
C ASP A 73 1.26 -19.22 7.74
N PHE A 74 0.54 -18.73 6.71
CA PHE A 74 0.59 -17.34 6.27
C PHE A 74 2.02 -16.82 6.09
N GLN A 75 2.79 -17.53 5.26
CA GLN A 75 4.18 -17.15 4.99
C GLN A 75 4.25 -15.71 4.49
N SER A 76 5.11 -14.91 5.11
CA SER A 76 5.30 -13.52 4.73
C SER A 76 6.73 -13.26 4.27
N HIS A 77 6.87 -12.34 3.33
CA HIS A 77 8.16 -11.80 2.94
C HIS A 77 8.13 -10.28 2.90
N LYS A 78 9.30 -9.68 3.16
CA LYS A 78 9.47 -8.23 3.09
C LYS A 78 9.70 -7.79 1.66
N ILE A 79 9.06 -6.71 1.24
CA ILE A 79 9.29 -6.07 -0.06
C ILE A 79 10.18 -4.85 0.11
N LEU A 80 9.86 -4.01 1.09
CA LEU A 80 10.56 -2.78 1.41
C LEU A 80 10.62 -2.63 2.94
N SER A 81 11.68 -2.03 3.47
CA SER A 81 11.85 -1.75 4.89
C SER A 81 12.37 -0.34 5.12
N GLN A 82 12.24 0.15 6.37
CA GLN A 82 12.68 1.46 6.83
C GLN A 82 11.86 2.65 6.27
N ASN A 83 10.63 2.42 5.80
CA ASN A 83 9.73 3.45 5.31
C ASN A 83 8.35 3.29 5.93
N VAL A 84 7.72 4.39 6.32
CA VAL A 84 6.31 4.38 6.70
C VAL A 84 5.45 4.27 5.44
N ILE A 85 4.62 3.23 5.35
CA ILE A 85 3.72 3.01 4.23
C ILE A 85 2.32 3.51 4.62
N TYR A 86 1.83 4.50 3.88
CA TYR A 86 0.52 5.13 4.10
C TYR A 86 -0.57 4.59 3.18
N SER A 87 -0.20 4.15 1.96
CA SER A 87 -1.16 3.63 0.99
C SER A 87 -0.56 2.57 0.08
N ILE A 88 -1.41 1.66 -0.37
CA ILE A 88 -1.07 0.59 -1.32
C ILE A 88 -2.12 0.60 -2.41
N PHE A 89 -1.69 0.55 -3.67
CA PHE A 89 -2.56 0.40 -4.84
C PHE A 89 -1.92 -0.61 -5.80
N GLU A 90 -2.68 -1.55 -6.31
CA GLU A 90 -2.23 -2.50 -7.33
C GLU A 90 -2.87 -2.16 -8.66
N ASP A 91 -2.07 -2.07 -9.72
CA ASP A 91 -2.57 -1.82 -11.06
C ASP A 91 -2.75 -3.12 -11.89
N ASP A 92 -3.43 -2.98 -13.03
CA ASP A 92 -3.74 -4.11 -13.93
C ASP A 92 -2.49 -4.73 -14.59
N GLU A 93 -1.33 -4.07 -14.51
CA GLU A 93 -0.05 -4.57 -15.02
C GLU A 93 0.70 -5.42 -13.96
N GLY A 94 0.15 -5.53 -12.76
CA GLY A 94 0.72 -6.27 -11.64
C GLY A 94 1.84 -5.52 -10.94
N VAL A 95 1.81 -4.19 -10.99
CA VAL A 95 2.69 -3.33 -10.18
C VAL A 95 1.93 -2.93 -8.92
N VAL A 96 2.54 -3.18 -7.77
CA VAL A 96 2.06 -2.72 -6.46
C VAL A 96 2.72 -1.38 -6.16
N TRP A 97 1.91 -0.33 -6.19
CA TRP A 97 2.31 1.03 -5.91
C TRP A 97 2.20 1.35 -4.42
N LEU A 98 3.25 1.91 -3.86
CA LEU A 98 3.39 2.19 -2.44
C LEU A 98 3.57 3.69 -2.24
N GLY A 99 2.63 4.30 -1.51
CA GLY A 99 2.77 5.67 -1.00
C GLY A 99 3.42 5.66 0.37
N SER A 100 4.54 6.34 0.50
CA SER A 100 5.35 6.31 1.71
C SER A 100 5.78 7.71 2.18
N SER A 101 6.56 7.76 3.28
CA SER A 101 7.26 8.98 3.73
C SER A 101 8.42 9.38 2.81
N GLU A 102 8.89 8.47 1.95
CA GLU A 102 10.10 8.64 1.15
C GLU A 102 9.84 8.70 -0.37
N GLY A 103 8.57 8.72 -0.79
CA GLY A 103 8.19 8.83 -2.19
C GLY A 103 7.18 7.78 -2.64
N LEU A 104 7.00 7.73 -3.97
CA LEU A 104 6.21 6.74 -4.68
C LEU A 104 7.11 5.57 -5.08
N SER A 105 6.82 4.37 -4.61
CA SER A 105 7.54 3.17 -5.05
C SER A 105 6.62 2.23 -5.83
N GLY A 106 7.06 1.77 -6.99
CA GLY A 106 6.41 0.73 -7.78
C GLY A 106 7.17 -0.60 -7.64
N TRP A 107 6.53 -1.61 -7.10
CA TRP A 107 7.07 -2.97 -7.03
C TRP A 107 6.38 -3.88 -8.04
N ASN A 108 7.13 -4.35 -9.02
CA ASN A 108 6.63 -5.28 -10.03
C ASN A 108 6.61 -6.72 -9.48
N LYS A 109 5.43 -7.31 -9.36
CA LYS A 109 5.24 -8.67 -8.82
C LYS A 109 5.95 -9.76 -9.62
N ASN A 110 6.13 -9.55 -10.94
CA ASN A 110 6.68 -10.54 -11.85
C ASN A 110 8.21 -10.50 -11.88
N THR A 111 8.78 -9.29 -12.07
CA THR A 111 10.25 -9.11 -12.17
C THR A 111 10.92 -8.98 -10.80
N LYS A 112 10.15 -8.68 -9.74
CA LYS A 112 10.62 -8.35 -8.39
C LYS A 112 11.46 -7.07 -8.32
N GLU A 113 11.37 -6.23 -9.33
CA GLU A 113 12.03 -4.93 -9.37
C GLU A 113 11.25 -3.88 -8.59
N LEU A 114 11.97 -3.06 -7.85
CA LEU A 114 11.44 -1.91 -7.11
C LEU A 114 12.02 -0.64 -7.71
N THR A 115 11.16 0.28 -8.11
CA THR A 115 11.53 1.62 -8.59
C THR A 115 10.91 2.65 -7.66
N THR A 116 11.68 3.65 -7.23
CA THR A 116 11.19 4.72 -6.34
C THR A 116 11.33 6.08 -7.04
N TYR A 117 10.29 6.88 -6.93
CA TYR A 117 10.19 8.25 -7.44
C TYR A 117 10.07 9.23 -6.27
N THR A 118 10.78 10.34 -6.37
CA THR A 118 10.90 11.36 -5.33
C THR A 118 10.67 12.77 -5.89
N THR A 119 10.87 13.78 -5.07
CA THR A 119 10.88 15.18 -5.53
C THR A 119 11.95 15.46 -6.59
N ALA A 120 13.03 14.68 -6.65
CA ALA A 120 14.04 14.76 -7.70
C ALA A 120 13.49 14.32 -9.08
N ASP A 121 12.45 13.50 -9.10
CA ASP A 121 11.80 13.01 -10.31
C ASP A 121 10.56 13.84 -10.70
N GLY A 122 10.19 14.82 -9.87
CA GLY A 122 9.09 15.74 -10.15
C GLY A 122 7.87 15.63 -9.23
N LEU A 123 7.88 14.78 -8.19
CA LEU A 123 6.85 14.79 -7.16
C LEU A 123 6.84 16.15 -6.41
N PRO A 124 5.68 16.67 -5.98
CA PRO A 124 5.62 17.92 -5.21
C PRO A 124 6.09 17.73 -3.76
N SER A 125 6.00 16.50 -3.23
CA SER A 125 6.48 16.09 -1.90
C SER A 125 6.77 14.61 -1.87
N ASN A 126 7.73 14.17 -1.05
CA ASN A 126 8.01 12.76 -0.85
C ASN A 126 6.96 12.06 0.03
N THR A 127 6.24 12.80 0.88
CA THR A 127 5.19 12.20 1.71
C THR A 127 3.90 12.00 0.91
N ILE A 128 3.53 10.74 0.71
CA ILE A 128 2.38 10.33 -0.11
C ILE A 128 1.37 9.63 0.79
N TYR A 129 0.14 10.17 0.87
CA TYR A 129 -0.92 9.65 1.72
C TYR A 129 -1.89 8.69 1.03
N ALA A 130 -2.19 8.95 -0.26
CA ALA A 130 -3.10 8.11 -1.00
C ALA A 130 -2.68 7.98 -2.47
N ILE A 131 -3.00 6.83 -3.06
CA ILE A 131 -2.81 6.52 -4.46
C ILE A 131 -4.11 5.96 -5.02
N GLN A 132 -4.52 6.45 -6.19
CA GLN A 132 -5.68 5.96 -6.93
C GLN A 132 -5.33 5.87 -8.41
N GLY A 133 -5.52 4.71 -9.02
CA GLY A 133 -5.39 4.55 -10.47
C GLY A 133 -6.65 4.96 -11.23
N ASP A 134 -6.50 5.37 -12.49
CA ASP A 134 -7.60 5.61 -13.42
C ASP A 134 -8.01 4.35 -14.22
N GLY A 135 -7.38 3.21 -13.90
CA GLY A 135 -7.57 1.94 -14.61
C GLY A 135 -6.83 1.85 -15.94
N LYS A 136 -5.92 2.79 -16.26
CA LYS A 136 -5.14 2.82 -17.50
C LYS A 136 -3.71 3.29 -17.28
N ASP A 137 -3.46 4.57 -17.59
CA ASP A 137 -2.11 5.10 -17.74
C ASP A 137 -1.67 6.00 -16.58
N PHE A 138 -2.59 6.40 -15.70
CA PHE A 138 -2.34 7.42 -14.69
C PHE A 138 -2.59 6.93 -13.27
N LEU A 139 -1.74 7.43 -12.34
CA LEU A 139 -2.01 7.39 -10.91
C LEU A 139 -2.26 8.82 -10.41
N TRP A 140 -3.28 8.96 -9.59
CA TRP A 140 -3.54 10.16 -8.81
C TRP A 140 -2.96 9.96 -7.41
N ILE A 141 -2.18 10.93 -6.96
CA ILE A 141 -1.37 10.83 -5.75
C ILE A 141 -1.62 12.06 -4.90
N SER A 142 -2.06 11.88 -3.65
CA SER A 142 -2.14 12.96 -2.69
C SER A 142 -0.85 13.06 -1.87
N THR A 143 -0.37 14.28 -1.69
CA THR A 143 0.88 14.57 -0.98
C THR A 143 0.73 15.73 0.01
N ASN A 144 1.73 16.01 0.82
CA ASN A 144 1.77 17.22 1.67
C ASN A 144 1.83 18.55 0.89
N ALA A 145 2.04 18.52 -0.42
CA ALA A 145 2.21 19.73 -1.22
C ALA A 145 1.28 19.76 -2.44
N GLY A 146 0.09 19.16 -2.31
CA GLY A 146 -0.91 19.11 -3.37
C GLY A 146 -1.11 17.72 -3.95
N ILE A 147 -1.76 17.67 -5.10
CA ILE A 147 -2.07 16.44 -5.84
C ILE A 147 -1.13 16.31 -7.02
N SER A 148 -0.67 15.09 -7.29
CA SER A 148 0.14 14.77 -8.47
C SER A 148 -0.56 13.72 -9.32
N GLN A 149 -0.55 13.89 -10.63
CA GLN A 149 -0.90 12.88 -11.62
C GLN A 149 0.39 12.28 -12.16
N PHE A 150 0.64 11.01 -11.91
CA PHE A 150 1.77 10.29 -12.45
C PHE A 150 1.40 9.57 -13.74
N GLN A 151 2.10 9.86 -14.81
CA GLN A 151 1.95 9.21 -16.11
C GLN A 151 2.88 8.00 -16.19
N LYS A 152 2.37 6.80 -15.99
CA LYS A 152 3.17 5.54 -15.93
C LYS A 152 4.03 5.32 -17.18
N LYS A 153 3.51 5.61 -18.36
CA LYS A 153 4.16 5.34 -19.64
C LYS A 153 5.47 6.08 -19.89
N ASN A 154 5.61 7.28 -19.35
CA ASN A 154 6.78 8.15 -19.57
C ASN A 154 7.43 8.64 -18.27
N ASN A 155 6.98 8.13 -17.12
CA ASN A 155 7.45 8.47 -15.77
C ASN A 155 7.41 9.99 -15.48
N LYS A 156 6.33 10.66 -15.90
CA LYS A 156 6.17 12.11 -15.72
C LYS A 156 5.10 12.42 -14.69
N PHE A 157 5.37 13.47 -13.91
CA PHE A 157 4.43 14.03 -12.93
C PHE A 157 3.84 15.35 -13.46
N ILE A 158 2.52 15.52 -13.24
CA ILE A 158 1.80 16.77 -13.41
C ILE A 158 1.23 17.14 -12.05
N ASN A 159 1.65 18.27 -11.49
CA ASN A 159 1.29 18.65 -10.13
C ASN A 159 0.21 19.73 -10.13
N TYR A 160 -0.70 19.64 -9.17
CA TYR A 160 -1.81 20.56 -8.95
C TYR A 160 -1.73 21.12 -7.54
N TYR A 161 -1.94 22.42 -7.42
CA TYR A 161 -1.78 23.20 -6.20
C TYR A 161 -3.03 24.03 -5.90
N VAL A 162 -3.03 24.77 -4.79
CA VAL A 162 -4.10 25.74 -4.47
C VAL A 162 -4.33 26.74 -5.60
N SER A 163 -3.27 27.16 -6.31
CA SER A 163 -3.37 28.03 -7.49
C SER A 163 -4.21 27.45 -8.63
N ASP A 164 -4.33 26.11 -8.67
CA ASP A 164 -5.09 25.38 -9.70
C ASP A 164 -6.52 25.06 -9.25
N GLY A 165 -6.92 25.50 -8.04
CA GLY A 165 -8.27 25.38 -7.51
C GLY A 165 -8.45 24.36 -6.39
N LEU A 166 -7.37 23.80 -5.84
CA LEU A 166 -7.47 22.98 -4.63
C LEU A 166 -7.83 23.85 -3.41
N GLN A 167 -8.54 23.26 -2.43
CA GLN A 167 -8.88 23.96 -1.18
C GLN A 167 -7.68 24.18 -0.28
N GLY A 168 -6.68 23.27 -0.34
CA GLY A 168 -5.42 23.29 0.40
C GLY A 168 -4.41 22.41 -0.33
N ASN A 169 -3.15 22.48 0.09
CA ASN A 169 -2.10 21.60 -0.45
C ASN A 169 -1.95 20.32 0.40
N GLU A 170 -2.68 20.24 1.53
CA GLU A 170 -2.68 19.11 2.45
C GLU A 170 -4.02 18.35 2.41
#